data_82e43b5bdfcd2df687bb8f66861560dc
#
_entry.id   82e43b5bdfcd2df687bb8f66861560dc
#
_cell.length_a   1.000
_cell.length_b   1.000
_cell.length_c   1.000
_cell.angle_alpha   90.00
_cell.angle_beta   90.00
_cell.angle_gamma   90.00
#
_symmetry.space_group_name_H-M   'P 1'
#
loop_
_entity.id
_entity.type
_entity.pdbx_description
1 polymer ?
#
loop_
_entity_poly.entity_id
_entity_poly.type
_entity_poly.pdbx_seq_one_letter_code
_entity_poly.pdbx_strand_id
1 'polypeptide(L)'
;NQTKTFTREEFTKTLQACHNIIRNNDKLSPEAAFDEISKLLFMKIRYERQQRGTKVFTKAEYLSQADNYEKNLRPGLKAKGIDQPYMQNLFDTTKIEFKGDHLFEDNDEIKIRENSFVQILEKLENYNLSDTQDDVKGIAFEQFLGTTFRGELGQFFTPRTIVDFMTEILDPQEGEIICDPTCGSGGFLIKAFEYVREKIEADVRAQKEKLRASLEGDGFNSKPENEQIEISDRIDKMQTALNTELDTSIEGSRMYQLSRNCIYGTDANPRMARTSKMNMIMHGDGHGGVHHHDGLLNVNGIFEERFDVILTNPPFGQNVDRNQLISVADRFTDESNGMKSSR
;
A
#
# COMPACT_ATOMS: atom_id res chain seq x y z
N ASN A 1 13.46 -24.10 -5.73
CA ASN A 1 12.88 -23.74 -4.42
C ASN A 1 11.43 -23.34 -4.69
N GLN A 2 10.49 -24.19 -4.24
CA GLN A 2 9.07 -23.83 -4.26
C GLN A 2 8.89 -22.70 -3.24
N THR A 3 8.40 -21.56 -3.68
CA THR A 3 7.91 -20.49 -2.82
C THR A 3 6.80 -21.06 -1.95
N LYS A 4 6.96 -20.93 -0.64
CA LYS A 4 5.99 -21.42 0.32
C LYS A 4 4.83 -20.44 0.38
N THR A 5 3.61 -20.92 0.17
CA THR A 5 2.41 -20.17 0.51
C THR A 5 2.40 -20.03 2.04
N PHE A 6 2.35 -18.80 2.55
CA PHE A 6 2.39 -18.54 3.99
C PHE A 6 1.04 -18.04 4.51
N THR A 7 0.78 -18.31 5.77
CA THR A 7 -0.39 -17.77 6.46
C THR A 7 -0.12 -16.35 6.97
N ARG A 8 -1.17 -15.58 7.19
CA ARG A 8 -1.10 -14.25 7.82
C ARG A 8 -0.31 -14.28 9.13
N GLU A 9 -0.58 -15.28 9.97
CA GLU A 9 0.08 -15.44 11.27
C GLU A 9 1.58 -15.73 11.15
N GLU A 10 1.99 -16.57 10.20
CA GLU A 10 3.41 -16.86 9.95
C GLU A 10 4.15 -15.60 9.53
N PHE A 11 3.57 -14.81 8.63
CA PHE A 11 4.20 -13.58 8.16
C PHE A 11 4.27 -12.51 9.25
N THR A 12 3.20 -12.32 10.03
CA THR A 12 3.20 -11.40 11.18
C THR A 12 4.29 -11.78 12.19
N LYS A 13 4.44 -13.08 12.54
CA LYS A 13 5.51 -13.56 13.41
C LYS A 13 6.90 -13.31 12.84
N THR A 14 7.04 -13.48 11.53
CA THR A 14 8.30 -13.20 10.83
C THR A 14 8.66 -11.72 10.88
N LEU A 15 7.70 -10.82 10.62
CA LEU A 15 7.92 -9.37 10.76
C LEU A 15 8.30 -8.98 12.19
N GLN A 16 7.65 -9.58 13.19
CA GLN A 16 7.99 -9.36 14.60
C GLN A 16 9.40 -9.85 14.93
N ALA A 17 9.82 -10.98 14.38
CA ALA A 17 11.19 -11.47 14.54
C ALA A 17 12.22 -10.53 13.89
N CYS A 18 11.92 -9.99 12.70
CA CYS A 18 12.74 -8.98 12.04
C CYS A 18 12.87 -7.71 12.89
N HIS A 19 11.77 -7.24 13.45
CA HIS A 19 11.75 -6.10 14.36
C HIS A 19 12.65 -6.30 15.57
N ASN A 20 12.58 -7.49 16.18
CA ASN A 20 13.42 -7.83 17.32
C ASN A 20 14.92 -7.90 16.96
N ILE A 21 15.28 -8.34 15.75
CA ILE A 21 16.67 -8.32 15.26
C ILE A 21 17.21 -6.89 15.29
N ILE A 22 16.48 -5.94 14.71
CA ILE A 22 16.90 -4.53 14.66
C ILE A 22 17.00 -3.94 16.06
N ARG A 23 15.99 -4.15 16.90
CA ARG A 23 16.00 -3.64 18.27
C ARG A 23 17.17 -4.17 19.10
N ASN A 24 17.48 -5.45 18.96
CA ASN A 24 18.55 -6.10 19.72
C ASN A 24 19.94 -5.72 19.19
N ASN A 25 20.12 -5.69 17.88
CA ASN A 25 21.41 -5.45 17.27
C ASN A 25 21.75 -3.96 17.15
N ASP A 26 20.81 -3.17 16.62
CA ASP A 26 21.03 -1.79 16.22
C ASP A 26 20.54 -0.77 17.26
N LYS A 27 19.85 -1.23 18.32
CA LYS A 27 19.35 -0.41 19.44
C LYS A 27 18.42 0.73 19.01
N LEU A 28 17.71 0.56 17.90
CA LEU A 28 16.73 1.52 17.44
C LEU A 28 15.44 1.48 18.27
N SER A 29 14.72 2.59 18.34
CA SER A 29 13.38 2.61 18.92
C SER A 29 12.41 1.69 18.12
N PRO A 30 11.29 1.27 18.70
CA PRO A 30 10.32 0.44 17.98
C PRO A 30 9.86 1.04 16.65
N GLU A 31 9.61 2.34 16.62
CA GLU A 31 9.17 3.04 15.41
C GLU A 31 10.29 3.11 14.36
N ALA A 32 11.51 3.40 14.80
CA ALA A 32 12.66 3.42 13.88
C ALA A 32 12.96 2.02 13.32
N ALA A 33 12.79 0.98 14.13
CA ALA A 33 12.92 -0.40 13.68
C ALA A 33 11.81 -0.77 12.66
N PHE A 34 10.58 -0.30 12.86
CA PHE A 34 9.50 -0.45 11.91
C PHE A 34 9.81 0.26 10.57
N ASP A 35 10.32 1.50 10.60
CA ASP A 35 10.72 2.23 9.41
C ASP A 35 11.77 1.45 8.60
N GLU A 36 12.77 0.86 9.27
CA GLU A 36 13.81 0.06 8.60
C GLU A 36 13.27 -1.23 7.99
N ILE A 37 12.36 -1.95 8.68
CA ILE A 37 11.69 -3.13 8.11
C ILE A 37 10.91 -2.74 6.87
N SER A 38 10.17 -1.63 6.94
CA SER A 38 9.38 -1.14 5.82
C SER A 38 10.26 -0.87 4.60
N LYS A 39 11.39 -0.18 4.75
CA LYS A 39 12.36 0.04 3.67
C LYS A 39 12.80 -1.29 3.03
N LEU A 40 13.15 -2.27 3.87
CA LEU A 40 13.62 -3.58 3.42
C LEU A 40 12.52 -4.37 2.69
N LEU A 41 11.28 -4.32 3.16
CA LEU A 41 10.13 -4.94 2.47
C LEU A 41 9.95 -4.33 1.07
N PHE A 42 10.04 -3.01 0.92
CA PHE A 42 9.92 -2.35 -0.37
C PHE A 42 11.11 -2.64 -1.29
N MET A 43 12.33 -2.75 -0.76
CA MET A 43 13.49 -3.21 -1.53
C MET A 43 13.27 -4.63 -2.07
N LYS A 44 12.72 -5.52 -1.24
CA LYS A 44 12.39 -6.90 -1.62
C LYS A 44 11.27 -6.95 -2.67
N ILE A 45 10.17 -6.23 -2.46
CA ILE A 45 9.05 -6.15 -3.42
C ILE A 45 9.56 -5.63 -4.78
N ARG A 46 10.37 -4.57 -4.78
CA ARG A 46 10.97 -4.03 -6.01
C ARG A 46 11.77 -5.08 -6.75
N TYR A 47 12.72 -5.74 -6.08
CA TYR A 47 13.54 -6.79 -6.69
C TYR A 47 12.67 -7.89 -7.32
N GLU A 48 11.69 -8.40 -6.59
CA GLU A 48 10.83 -9.49 -7.01
C GLU A 48 9.92 -9.08 -8.19
N ARG A 49 9.40 -7.84 -8.20
CA ARG A 49 8.64 -7.29 -9.34
C ARG A 49 9.50 -7.22 -10.60
N GLN A 50 10.74 -6.76 -10.50
CA GLN A 50 11.68 -6.71 -11.64
C GLN A 50 11.97 -8.09 -12.21
N GLN A 51 11.94 -9.13 -11.39
CA GLN A 51 12.07 -10.52 -11.79
C GLN A 51 10.73 -11.17 -12.19
N ARG A 52 9.66 -10.37 -12.36
CA ARG A 52 8.29 -10.85 -12.68
C ARG A 52 7.79 -11.95 -11.72
N GLY A 53 8.12 -11.87 -10.44
CA GLY A 53 7.76 -12.87 -9.44
C GLY A 53 8.45 -14.22 -9.55
N THR A 54 9.33 -14.41 -10.55
CA THR A 54 9.99 -15.71 -10.79
C THR A 54 11.15 -15.99 -9.84
N LYS A 55 11.72 -14.94 -9.21
CA LYS A 55 12.83 -15.07 -8.27
C LYS A 55 12.52 -14.29 -6.99
N VAL A 56 12.83 -14.91 -5.87
CA VAL A 56 12.76 -14.30 -4.54
C VAL A 56 14.07 -13.62 -4.22
N PHE A 57 14.01 -12.47 -3.57
CA PHE A 57 15.19 -11.78 -3.06
C PHE A 57 15.74 -12.49 -1.83
N THR A 58 16.80 -13.25 -2.01
CA THR A 58 17.42 -14.08 -0.97
C THR A 58 18.70 -13.45 -0.42
N LYS A 59 19.14 -13.93 0.75
CA LYS A 59 20.46 -13.61 1.31
C LYS A 59 21.61 -13.90 0.33
N ALA A 60 21.57 -15.04 -0.35
CA ALA A 60 22.61 -15.44 -1.30
C ALA A 60 22.67 -14.47 -2.49
N GLU A 61 21.51 -14.06 -3.01
CA GLU A 61 21.41 -13.09 -4.09
C GLU A 61 21.96 -11.72 -3.67
N TYR A 62 21.57 -11.24 -2.48
CA TYR A 62 22.09 -9.99 -1.93
C TYR A 62 23.61 -10.00 -1.82
N LEU A 63 24.20 -11.06 -1.21
CA LEU A 63 25.64 -11.15 -1.01
C LEU A 63 26.40 -11.21 -2.35
N SER A 64 25.87 -11.91 -3.35
CA SER A 64 26.44 -11.96 -4.69
C SER A 64 26.44 -10.60 -5.37
N GLN A 65 25.33 -9.86 -5.29
CA GLN A 65 25.23 -8.52 -5.85
C GLN A 65 26.09 -7.50 -5.09
N ALA A 66 26.19 -7.62 -3.77
CA ALA A 66 27.06 -6.78 -2.95
C ALA A 66 28.53 -6.97 -3.30
N ASP A 67 28.99 -8.21 -3.47
CA ASP A 67 30.36 -8.51 -3.88
C ASP A 67 30.68 -7.93 -5.27
N ASN A 68 29.77 -8.07 -6.23
CA ASN A 68 29.91 -7.48 -7.55
C ASN A 68 29.93 -5.94 -7.49
N TYR A 69 29.07 -5.32 -6.69
CA TYR A 69 29.03 -3.88 -6.51
C TYR A 69 30.35 -3.35 -5.92
N GLU A 70 30.82 -3.94 -4.84
CA GLU A 70 32.04 -3.54 -4.15
C GLU A 70 33.29 -3.63 -5.05
N LYS A 71 33.38 -4.66 -5.88
CA LYS A 71 34.52 -4.92 -6.77
C LYS A 71 34.47 -4.07 -8.06
N ASN A 72 33.30 -3.92 -8.66
CA ASN A 72 33.20 -3.45 -10.04
C ASN A 72 32.56 -2.06 -10.16
N LEU A 73 31.62 -1.70 -9.28
CA LEU A 73 30.83 -0.46 -9.39
C LEU A 73 31.27 0.63 -8.41
N ARG A 74 31.44 0.28 -7.14
CA ARG A 74 31.79 1.24 -6.08
C ARG A 74 33.09 2.04 -6.36
N PRO A 75 34.17 1.45 -6.88
CA PRO A 75 35.38 2.20 -7.19
C PRO A 75 35.13 3.35 -8.19
N GLY A 76 34.31 3.10 -9.20
CA GLY A 76 33.94 4.11 -10.21
C GLY A 76 33.01 5.19 -9.65
N LEU A 77 32.11 4.83 -8.75
CA LEU A 77 31.23 5.78 -8.04
C LEU A 77 32.03 6.64 -7.05
N LYS A 78 32.96 6.03 -6.31
CA LYS A 78 33.84 6.71 -5.38
C LYS A 78 34.73 7.78 -6.09
N ALA A 79 35.21 7.48 -7.29
CA ALA A 79 35.94 8.44 -8.11
C ALA A 79 35.07 9.66 -8.52
N LYS A 80 33.74 9.50 -8.50
CA LYS A 80 32.75 10.56 -8.75
C LYS A 80 32.23 11.23 -7.47
N GLY A 81 32.83 10.93 -6.31
CA GLY A 81 32.43 11.48 -5.01
C GLY A 81 31.28 10.76 -4.31
N ILE A 82 30.82 9.60 -4.83
CA ILE A 82 29.75 8.79 -4.24
C ILE A 82 30.36 7.56 -3.57
N ASP A 83 30.54 7.59 -2.25
CA ASP A 83 31.08 6.48 -1.48
C ASP A 83 30.01 5.95 -0.51
N GLN A 84 29.24 4.94 -0.95
CA GLN A 84 28.19 4.34 -0.16
C GLN A 84 28.22 2.81 -0.28
N PRO A 85 27.79 2.06 0.77
CA PRO A 85 27.70 0.61 0.72
C PRO A 85 26.58 0.15 -0.22
N TYR A 86 26.66 -1.10 -0.70
CA TYR A 86 25.65 -1.67 -1.60
C TYR A 86 24.22 -1.58 -1.04
N MET A 87 24.03 -1.82 0.23
CA MET A 87 22.72 -1.74 0.89
C MET A 87 22.06 -0.36 0.69
N GLN A 88 22.82 0.73 0.84
CA GLN A 88 22.31 2.09 0.59
C GLN A 88 22.04 2.34 -0.89
N ASN A 89 22.91 1.87 -1.78
CA ASN A 89 22.70 1.96 -3.23
C ASN A 89 21.43 1.23 -3.68
N LEU A 90 21.18 0.06 -3.12
CA LEU A 90 19.95 -0.73 -3.37
C LEU A 90 18.70 0.03 -2.89
N PHE A 91 18.78 0.69 -1.73
CA PHE A 91 17.69 1.52 -1.22
C PHE A 91 17.46 2.77 -2.09
N ASP A 92 18.53 3.47 -2.50
CA ASP A 92 18.41 4.63 -3.38
C ASP A 92 17.75 4.28 -4.72
N THR A 93 18.07 3.12 -5.27
CA THR A 93 17.40 2.61 -6.47
C THR A 93 15.91 2.31 -6.20
N THR A 94 15.58 1.85 -5.00
CA THR A 94 14.20 1.62 -4.57
C THR A 94 13.43 2.96 -4.43
N LYS A 95 14.06 3.99 -3.87
CA LYS A 95 13.46 5.33 -3.79
C LYS A 95 13.07 5.86 -5.18
N ILE A 96 13.90 5.63 -6.20
CA ILE A 96 13.62 6.07 -7.57
C ILE A 96 12.35 5.39 -8.11
N GLU A 97 12.18 4.09 -7.89
CA GLU A 97 11.01 3.36 -8.37
C GLU A 97 9.71 3.82 -7.72
N PHE A 98 9.74 4.10 -6.42
CA PHE A 98 8.58 4.59 -5.67
C PHE A 98 8.50 6.13 -5.56
N LYS A 99 9.24 6.85 -6.42
CA LYS A 99 9.27 8.32 -6.41
C LYS A 99 7.89 8.92 -6.73
N GLY A 100 7.17 8.31 -7.66
CA GLY A 100 5.82 8.75 -8.03
C GLY A 100 4.80 8.66 -6.88
N ASP A 101 5.02 7.72 -5.96
CA ASP A 101 4.17 7.53 -4.79
C ASP A 101 4.61 8.39 -3.59
N HIS A 102 5.71 9.13 -3.71
CA HIS A 102 6.30 9.93 -2.61
C HIS A 102 6.44 9.13 -1.31
N LEU A 103 6.89 7.87 -1.45
CA LEU A 103 6.97 6.94 -0.33
C LEU A 103 8.17 7.22 0.58
N PHE A 104 9.28 7.62 -0.03
CA PHE A 104 10.54 7.92 0.65
C PHE A 104 11.01 9.32 0.28
N GLU A 105 11.65 9.99 1.24
CA GLU A 105 12.32 11.26 1.02
C GLU A 105 13.70 11.06 0.40
N ASP A 106 14.19 12.05 -0.35
CA ASP A 106 15.51 11.97 -1.01
C ASP A 106 16.65 11.76 -0.01
N ASN A 107 16.53 12.28 1.22
CA ASN A 107 17.48 12.16 2.31
C ASN A 107 17.28 10.93 3.22
N ASP A 108 16.31 10.08 2.91
CA ASP A 108 16.14 8.84 3.66
C ASP A 108 17.33 7.90 3.45
N GLU A 109 17.87 7.38 4.54
CA GLU A 109 19.01 6.47 4.58
C GLU A 109 18.67 5.20 5.37
N ILE A 110 19.39 4.11 5.10
CA ILE A 110 19.33 2.89 5.90
C ILE A 110 20.12 3.09 7.19
N LYS A 111 19.51 2.85 8.35
CA LYS A 111 20.08 3.09 9.67
C LYS A 111 20.55 1.81 10.38
N ILE A 112 20.25 0.64 9.82
CA ILE A 112 20.69 -0.64 10.36
C ILE A 112 22.03 -1.08 9.78
N ARG A 113 22.74 -1.91 10.52
CA ARG A 113 23.99 -2.52 10.04
C ARG A 113 23.70 -3.62 9.02
N GLU A 114 24.63 -3.85 8.11
CA GLU A 114 24.52 -4.88 7.08
C GLU A 114 24.26 -6.29 7.64
N ASN A 115 24.86 -6.61 8.79
CA ASN A 115 24.61 -7.88 9.45
C ASN A 115 23.14 -8.07 9.87
N SER A 116 22.48 -7.01 10.36
CA SER A 116 21.05 -7.04 10.68
C SER A 116 20.21 -7.16 9.42
N PHE A 117 20.57 -6.43 8.37
CA PHE A 117 19.93 -6.51 7.06
C PHE A 117 19.96 -7.95 6.49
N VAL A 118 21.12 -8.58 6.51
CA VAL A 118 21.30 -9.96 6.03
C VAL A 118 20.49 -10.97 6.85
N GLN A 119 20.46 -10.83 8.18
CA GLN A 119 19.63 -11.68 9.05
C GLN A 119 18.14 -11.53 8.78
N ILE A 120 17.68 -10.33 8.46
CA ILE A 120 16.29 -10.08 8.12
C ILE A 120 15.96 -10.69 6.75
N LEU A 121 16.84 -10.55 5.75
CA LEU A 121 16.68 -11.21 4.47
C LEU A 121 16.55 -12.72 4.61
N GLU A 122 17.39 -13.35 5.44
CA GLU A 122 17.33 -14.79 5.73
C GLU A 122 15.97 -15.22 6.31
N LYS A 123 15.32 -14.35 7.12
CA LYS A 123 13.94 -14.60 7.61
C LYS A 123 12.88 -14.48 6.52
N LEU A 124 13.09 -13.59 5.57
CA LEU A 124 12.13 -13.25 4.52
C LEU A 124 12.34 -14.03 3.21
N GLU A 125 13.47 -14.74 3.04
CA GLU A 125 13.84 -15.37 1.76
C GLU A 125 12.92 -16.52 1.30
N ASN A 126 12.09 -17.06 2.21
CA ASN A 126 11.12 -18.08 1.85
C ASN A 126 9.80 -17.50 1.30
N TYR A 127 9.64 -16.17 1.32
CA TYR A 127 8.41 -15.49 0.94
C TYR A 127 8.65 -14.69 -0.35
N ASN A 128 7.78 -14.88 -1.34
CA ASN A 128 7.71 -14.00 -2.50
C ASN A 128 6.62 -12.95 -2.26
N LEU A 129 7.04 -11.73 -1.95
CA LEU A 129 6.11 -10.65 -1.60
C LEU A 129 5.39 -10.09 -2.83
N SER A 130 5.99 -10.17 -4.01
CA SER A 130 5.37 -9.66 -5.24
C SER A 130 4.28 -10.60 -5.77
N ASP A 131 4.39 -11.90 -5.48
CA ASP A 131 3.44 -12.94 -5.92
C ASP A 131 2.45 -13.37 -4.82
N THR A 132 2.59 -12.80 -3.63
CA THR A 132 1.67 -13.05 -2.52
C THR A 132 0.42 -12.20 -2.68
N GLN A 133 -0.74 -12.80 -2.42
CA GLN A 133 -2.03 -12.08 -2.42
C GLN A 133 -1.98 -10.86 -1.50
N ASP A 134 -2.48 -9.75 -1.98
CA ASP A 134 -2.44 -8.46 -1.28
C ASP A 134 -3.13 -8.53 0.09
N ASP A 135 -4.23 -9.25 0.20
CA ASP A 135 -4.93 -9.45 1.48
C ASP A 135 -4.05 -10.11 2.55
N VAL A 136 -3.21 -11.08 2.17
CA VAL A 136 -2.31 -11.74 3.12
C VAL A 136 -1.19 -10.80 3.57
N LYS A 137 -0.58 -10.08 2.64
CA LYS A 137 0.48 -9.10 2.93
C LYS A 137 -0.04 -7.95 3.77
N GLY A 138 -1.12 -7.35 3.31
CA GLY A 138 -1.71 -6.15 3.89
C GLY A 138 -2.17 -6.39 5.32
N ILE A 139 -2.98 -7.43 5.56
CA ILE A 139 -3.46 -7.74 6.90
C ILE A 139 -2.32 -8.10 7.86
N ALA A 140 -1.30 -8.85 7.39
CA ALA A 140 -0.14 -9.16 8.22
C ALA A 140 0.67 -7.90 8.57
N PHE A 141 0.84 -6.98 7.60
CA PHE A 141 1.51 -5.71 7.81
C PHE A 141 0.73 -4.83 8.81
N GLU A 142 -0.59 -4.77 8.69
CA GLU A 142 -1.45 -4.05 9.61
C GLU A 142 -1.40 -4.62 11.03
N GLN A 143 -1.42 -5.95 11.18
CA GLN A 143 -1.26 -6.60 12.49
C GLN A 143 0.10 -6.29 13.12
N PHE A 144 1.16 -6.33 12.33
CA PHE A 144 2.50 -5.95 12.76
C PHE A 144 2.55 -4.48 13.19
N LEU A 145 1.97 -3.59 12.42
CA LEU A 145 1.83 -2.18 12.72
C LEU A 145 1.07 -1.97 14.05
N GLY A 146 -0.08 -2.61 14.20
CA GLY A 146 -0.88 -2.54 15.41
C GLY A 146 -0.15 -3.02 16.66
N THR A 147 0.68 -4.06 16.57
CA THR A 147 1.48 -4.54 17.70
C THR A 147 2.64 -3.61 18.04
N THR A 148 3.21 -2.93 17.07
CA THR A 148 4.35 -2.01 17.24
C THR A 148 3.91 -0.68 17.85
N PHE A 149 2.76 -0.14 17.42
CA PHE A 149 2.33 1.22 17.81
C PHE A 149 1.29 1.29 18.94
N ARG A 150 0.64 0.19 19.32
CA ARG A 150 -0.38 0.14 20.39
C ARG A 150 0.10 0.48 21.80
N GLY A 151 1.28 0.86 22.03
CA GLY A 151 1.77 1.14 23.40
C GLY A 151 2.56 2.41 23.54
N GLU A 152 3.09 2.96 22.49
CA GLU A 152 4.16 3.96 22.57
C GLU A 152 3.78 5.35 22.04
N LEU A 153 2.79 5.47 21.15
CA LEU A 153 2.44 6.76 20.52
C LEU A 153 1.11 7.34 20.97
N GLY A 154 0.35 6.67 21.84
CA GLY A 154 -0.98 7.15 22.24
C GLY A 154 -1.94 7.25 21.04
N GLN A 155 -1.64 6.62 19.93
CA GLN A 155 -2.46 6.62 18.73
C GLN A 155 -3.55 5.58 18.88
N PHE A 156 -4.78 6.01 18.80
CA PHE A 156 -5.95 5.14 18.83
C PHE A 156 -6.31 4.76 17.40
N PHE A 157 -6.04 3.51 17.03
CA PHE A 157 -6.55 2.96 15.78
C PHE A 157 -8.04 2.69 15.93
N THR A 158 -8.83 3.12 14.95
CA THR A 158 -10.25 2.81 14.90
C THR A 158 -10.43 1.30 14.83
N PRO A 159 -11.25 0.69 15.72
CA PRO A 159 -11.52 -0.74 15.65
C PRO A 159 -12.05 -1.14 14.28
N ARG A 160 -11.55 -2.26 13.73
CA ARG A 160 -11.95 -2.75 12.40
C ARG A 160 -13.48 -2.88 12.25
N THR A 161 -14.16 -3.37 13.26
CA THR A 161 -15.63 -3.52 13.24
C THR A 161 -16.36 -2.18 13.05
N ILE A 162 -15.80 -1.08 13.54
CA ILE A 162 -16.35 0.27 13.35
C ILE A 162 -16.04 0.76 11.93
N VAL A 163 -14.82 0.54 11.44
CA VAL A 163 -14.42 0.87 10.08
C VAL A 163 -15.32 0.15 9.07
N ASP A 164 -15.51 -1.17 9.25
CA ASP A 164 -16.37 -1.99 8.40
C ASP A 164 -17.81 -1.47 8.40
N PHE A 165 -18.37 -1.25 9.60
CA PHE A 165 -19.74 -0.75 9.77
C PHE A 165 -19.96 0.61 9.09
N MET A 166 -19.04 1.56 9.29
CA MET A 166 -19.17 2.90 8.69
C MET A 166 -19.05 2.83 7.16
N THR A 167 -18.14 2.02 6.63
CA THR A 167 -17.97 1.85 5.19
C THR A 167 -19.20 1.19 4.57
N GLU A 168 -19.75 0.15 5.19
CA GLU A 168 -20.97 -0.52 4.72
C GLU A 168 -22.21 0.40 4.72
N ILE A 169 -22.35 1.27 5.73
CA ILE A 169 -23.47 2.24 5.77
C ILE A 169 -23.35 3.28 4.66
N LEU A 170 -22.15 3.80 4.41
CA LEU A 170 -21.94 4.80 3.37
C LEU A 170 -21.97 4.20 1.97
N ASP A 171 -21.71 2.89 1.86
CA ASP A 171 -21.79 2.12 0.62
C ASP A 171 -21.08 2.79 -0.56
N PRO A 172 -19.78 3.15 -0.44
CA PRO A 172 -19.07 3.87 -1.49
C PRO A 172 -19.13 3.14 -2.83
N GLN A 173 -19.37 3.91 -3.90
CA GLN A 173 -19.53 3.38 -5.24
C GLN A 173 -18.28 3.60 -6.09
N GLU A 174 -18.16 2.82 -7.15
CA GLU A 174 -17.12 3.02 -8.17
C GLU A 174 -17.21 4.41 -8.78
N GLY A 175 -16.07 5.08 -8.87
CA GLY A 175 -15.95 6.45 -9.40
C GLY A 175 -16.14 7.55 -8.36
N GLU A 176 -16.67 7.24 -7.18
CA GLU A 176 -16.73 8.21 -6.08
C GLU A 176 -15.33 8.50 -5.51
N ILE A 177 -15.12 9.75 -5.15
CA ILE A 177 -13.86 10.22 -4.57
C ILE A 177 -13.99 10.20 -3.04
N ILE A 178 -13.16 9.38 -2.41
CA ILE A 178 -13.21 9.08 -0.97
C ILE A 178 -12.02 9.75 -0.27
N CYS A 179 -12.25 10.35 0.90
CA CYS A 179 -11.20 11.01 1.68
C CYS A 179 -11.26 10.65 3.17
N ASP A 180 -10.07 10.48 3.75
CA ASP A 180 -9.85 10.52 5.20
C ASP A 180 -8.84 11.63 5.53
N PRO A 181 -9.30 12.82 6.03
CA PRO A 181 -8.42 13.95 6.32
C PRO A 181 -7.52 13.75 7.56
N THR A 182 -7.71 12.66 8.32
CA THR A 182 -6.89 12.32 9.50
C THR A 182 -6.60 10.82 9.54
N CYS A 183 -6.02 10.33 8.43
CA CYS A 183 -6.08 8.91 8.07
C CYS A 183 -5.27 7.96 9.00
N GLY A 184 -4.41 8.48 9.86
CA GLY A 184 -3.59 7.63 10.73
C GLY A 184 -2.84 6.56 9.94
N SER A 185 -3.09 5.30 10.24
CA SER A 185 -2.51 4.16 9.50
C SER A 185 -3.25 3.79 8.21
N GLY A 186 -4.28 4.51 7.82
CA GLY A 186 -5.04 4.30 6.60
C GLY A 186 -6.20 3.30 6.72
N GLY A 187 -6.66 3.00 7.93
CA GLY A 187 -7.69 1.97 8.15
C GLY A 187 -8.96 2.18 7.34
N PHE A 188 -9.52 3.39 7.32
CA PHE A 188 -10.70 3.72 6.51
C PHE A 188 -10.40 3.69 5.01
N LEU A 189 -9.25 4.20 4.59
CA LEU A 189 -8.86 4.22 3.18
C LEU A 189 -8.71 2.81 2.60
N ILE A 190 -8.06 1.92 3.35
CA ILE A 190 -7.91 0.51 2.97
C ILE A 190 -9.27 -0.15 2.84
N LYS A 191 -10.14 0.00 3.84
CA LYS A 191 -11.46 -0.62 3.80
C LYS A 191 -12.32 -0.09 2.67
N ALA A 192 -12.30 1.22 2.42
CA ALA A 192 -13.02 1.82 1.30
C ALA A 192 -12.50 1.31 -0.05
N PHE A 193 -11.18 1.23 -0.22
CA PHE A 193 -10.54 0.65 -1.40
C PHE A 193 -10.96 -0.82 -1.60
N GLU A 194 -10.82 -1.67 -0.57
CA GLU A 194 -11.20 -3.07 -0.63
C GLU A 194 -12.69 -3.25 -0.97
N TYR A 195 -13.55 -2.45 -0.36
CA TYR A 195 -15.00 -2.50 -0.55
C TYR A 195 -15.41 -2.20 -2.01
N VAL A 196 -14.85 -1.13 -2.59
CA VAL A 196 -15.12 -0.78 -4.00
C VAL A 196 -14.46 -1.78 -4.95
N ARG A 197 -13.24 -2.24 -4.65
CA ARG A 197 -12.54 -3.29 -5.39
C ARG A 197 -13.38 -4.55 -5.50
N GLU A 198 -13.94 -5.04 -4.39
CA GLU A 198 -14.80 -6.24 -4.37
C GLU A 198 -16.03 -6.08 -5.29
N LYS A 199 -16.63 -4.87 -5.34
CA LYS A 199 -17.74 -4.57 -6.25
C LYS A 199 -17.30 -4.64 -7.73
N ILE A 200 -16.14 -4.05 -8.07
CA ILE A 200 -15.58 -4.10 -9.42
C ILE A 200 -15.30 -5.54 -9.84
N GLU A 201 -14.65 -6.32 -8.96
CA GLU A 201 -14.33 -7.72 -9.20
C GLU A 201 -15.60 -8.57 -9.39
N ALA A 202 -16.63 -8.34 -8.57
CA ALA A 202 -17.92 -9.04 -8.68
C ALA A 202 -18.62 -8.71 -10.01
N ASP A 203 -18.61 -7.45 -10.42
CA ASP A 203 -19.20 -7.02 -11.68
C ASP A 203 -18.45 -7.60 -12.89
N VAL A 204 -17.11 -7.56 -12.90
CA VAL A 204 -16.30 -8.18 -13.96
C VAL A 204 -16.56 -9.69 -14.03
N ARG A 205 -16.70 -10.36 -12.90
CA ARG A 205 -17.05 -11.78 -12.86
C ARG A 205 -18.42 -12.05 -13.46
N ALA A 206 -19.43 -11.28 -13.09
CA ALA A 206 -20.77 -11.38 -13.64
C ALA A 206 -20.80 -11.12 -15.16
N GLN A 207 -20.00 -10.14 -15.63
CA GLN A 207 -19.86 -9.87 -17.07
C GLN A 207 -19.24 -11.05 -17.83
N LYS A 208 -18.22 -11.71 -17.25
CA LYS A 208 -17.61 -12.91 -17.85
C LYS A 208 -18.58 -14.09 -17.93
N GLU A 209 -19.36 -14.33 -16.87
CA GLU A 209 -20.38 -15.38 -16.84
C GLU A 209 -21.46 -15.11 -17.90
N LYS A 210 -21.97 -13.88 -17.96
CA LYS A 210 -22.98 -13.46 -18.94
C LYS A 210 -22.45 -13.58 -20.37
N LEU A 211 -21.20 -13.17 -20.61
CA LEU A 211 -20.53 -13.30 -21.91
C LEU A 211 -20.45 -14.77 -22.33
N ARG A 212 -19.99 -15.62 -21.42
CA ARG A 212 -19.86 -17.05 -21.65
C ARG A 212 -21.21 -17.67 -22.00
N ALA A 213 -22.23 -17.43 -21.18
CA ALA A 213 -23.58 -17.94 -21.43
C ALA A 213 -24.16 -17.46 -22.76
N SER A 214 -23.89 -16.20 -23.15
CA SER A 214 -24.34 -15.63 -24.42
C SER A 214 -23.68 -16.27 -25.65
N LEU A 215 -22.41 -16.64 -25.56
CA LEU A 215 -21.66 -17.19 -26.69
C LEU A 215 -21.81 -18.71 -26.79
N GLU A 216 -21.88 -19.43 -25.69
CA GLU A 216 -22.14 -20.87 -25.69
C GLU A 216 -23.57 -21.17 -26.15
N GLY A 217 -24.57 -20.46 -25.64
CA GLY A 217 -25.99 -20.62 -25.99
C GLY A 217 -26.53 -22.03 -25.74
N ASP A 218 -27.80 -22.21 -26.03
CA ASP A 218 -28.42 -23.53 -25.96
C ASP A 218 -27.88 -24.46 -27.05
N GLY A 219 -27.34 -25.62 -26.64
CA GLY A 219 -26.82 -26.63 -27.58
C GLY A 219 -25.34 -26.51 -27.93
N PHE A 220 -24.54 -25.74 -27.20
CA PHE A 220 -23.08 -25.65 -27.38
C PHE A 220 -22.43 -27.04 -27.44
N ASN A 221 -22.76 -27.94 -26.51
CA ASN A 221 -22.23 -29.29 -26.45
C ASN A 221 -22.66 -30.20 -27.64
N SER A 222 -23.65 -29.77 -28.43
CA SER A 222 -24.14 -30.49 -29.62
C SER A 222 -23.52 -29.97 -30.91
N LYS A 223 -22.69 -28.90 -30.83
CA LYS A 223 -22.01 -28.32 -32.00
C LYS A 223 -20.81 -29.19 -32.42
N PRO A 224 -20.39 -29.12 -33.70
CA PRO A 224 -19.14 -29.71 -34.15
C PRO A 224 -17.94 -29.19 -33.32
N GLU A 225 -16.95 -30.04 -33.13
CA GLU A 225 -15.75 -29.75 -32.26
C GLU A 225 -15.03 -28.47 -32.70
N ASN A 226 -14.89 -28.26 -34.02
CA ASN A 226 -14.26 -27.04 -34.54
C ASN A 226 -15.05 -25.77 -34.19
N GLU A 227 -16.39 -25.79 -34.19
CA GLU A 227 -17.20 -24.64 -33.76
C GLU A 227 -17.10 -24.40 -32.23
N GLN A 228 -17.04 -25.46 -31.44
CA GLN A 228 -16.83 -25.34 -29.98
C GLN A 228 -15.47 -24.70 -29.67
N ILE A 229 -14.43 -25.06 -30.41
CA ILE A 229 -13.09 -24.48 -30.26
C ILE A 229 -13.11 -22.98 -30.61
N GLU A 230 -13.72 -22.61 -31.76
CA GLU A 230 -13.83 -21.19 -32.19
C GLU A 230 -14.57 -20.33 -31.14
N ILE A 231 -15.66 -20.85 -30.59
CA ILE A 231 -16.46 -20.16 -29.58
C ILE A 231 -15.62 -20.03 -28.30
N SER A 232 -14.92 -21.09 -27.87
CA SER A 232 -14.06 -21.07 -26.67
C SER A 232 -12.91 -20.06 -26.81
N ASP A 233 -12.23 -20.04 -27.95
CA ASP A 233 -11.16 -19.07 -28.23
C ASP A 233 -11.67 -17.62 -28.22
N ARG A 234 -12.90 -17.41 -28.69
CA ARG A 234 -13.52 -16.09 -28.62
C ARG A 234 -13.87 -15.69 -27.21
N ILE A 235 -14.40 -16.61 -26.41
CA ILE A 235 -14.66 -16.40 -24.96
C ILE A 235 -13.38 -16.02 -24.26
N ASP A 236 -12.30 -16.78 -24.44
CA ASP A 236 -11.02 -16.55 -23.78
C ASP A 236 -10.42 -15.17 -24.13
N LYS A 237 -10.48 -14.78 -25.40
CA LYS A 237 -10.03 -13.44 -25.84
C LYS A 237 -10.84 -12.33 -25.17
N MET A 238 -12.15 -12.45 -25.11
CA MET A 238 -13.02 -11.43 -24.52
C MET A 238 -12.90 -11.41 -23.00
N GLN A 239 -12.74 -12.57 -22.33
CA GLN A 239 -12.48 -12.64 -20.91
C GLN A 239 -11.10 -12.06 -20.52
N THR A 240 -10.10 -12.25 -21.38
CA THR A 240 -8.80 -11.63 -21.23
C THR A 240 -8.91 -10.11 -21.29
N ALA A 241 -9.69 -9.56 -22.19
CA ALA A 241 -9.95 -8.12 -22.25
C ALA A 241 -10.65 -7.61 -20.97
N LEU A 242 -11.62 -8.37 -20.43
CA LEU A 242 -12.26 -8.02 -19.14
C LEU A 242 -11.28 -8.09 -17.95
N ASN A 243 -10.26 -8.96 -18.01
CA ASN A 243 -9.22 -9.01 -16.99
C ASN A 243 -8.39 -7.72 -16.92
N THR A 244 -8.24 -6.99 -18.03
CA THR A 244 -7.50 -5.73 -18.04
C THR A 244 -8.15 -4.66 -17.17
N GLU A 245 -9.46 -4.75 -16.91
CA GLU A 245 -10.17 -3.85 -15.99
C GLU A 245 -9.74 -4.00 -14.52
N LEU A 246 -9.16 -5.16 -14.18
CA LEU A 246 -8.67 -5.46 -12.84
C LEU A 246 -7.17 -5.15 -12.65
N ASP A 247 -6.50 -4.65 -13.67
CA ASP A 247 -5.05 -4.40 -13.62
C ASP A 247 -4.77 -2.93 -13.24
N THR A 248 -4.19 -2.72 -12.07
CA THR A 248 -3.82 -1.39 -11.55
C THR A 248 -2.70 -0.71 -12.34
N SER A 249 -1.98 -1.44 -13.21
CA SER A 249 -0.91 -0.89 -14.06
C SER A 249 -1.40 -0.35 -15.40
N ILE A 250 -2.62 -0.70 -15.81
CA ILE A 250 -3.20 -0.30 -17.09
C ILE A 250 -3.95 1.01 -16.92
N GLU A 251 -3.40 2.09 -17.47
CA GLU A 251 -4.04 3.40 -17.45
C GLU A 251 -5.44 3.34 -18.07
N GLY A 252 -6.43 3.86 -17.35
CA GLY A 252 -7.83 3.84 -17.78
C GLY A 252 -8.63 2.61 -17.35
N SER A 253 -8.00 1.54 -16.84
CA SER A 253 -8.74 0.42 -16.24
C SER A 253 -9.55 0.87 -15.01
N ARG A 254 -10.60 0.14 -14.68
CA ARG A 254 -11.44 0.43 -13.50
C ARG A 254 -10.62 0.40 -12.21
N MET A 255 -9.74 -0.59 -12.08
CA MET A 255 -8.89 -0.73 -10.90
C MET A 255 -7.81 0.36 -10.82
N TYR A 256 -7.26 0.79 -11.97
CA TYR A 256 -6.36 1.95 -12.03
C TYR A 256 -7.08 3.23 -11.58
N GLN A 257 -8.31 3.47 -12.04
CA GLN A 257 -9.08 4.65 -11.63
C GLN A 257 -9.36 4.63 -10.12
N LEU A 258 -9.77 3.49 -9.56
CA LEU A 258 -9.98 3.36 -8.13
C LEU A 258 -8.71 3.70 -7.35
N SER A 259 -7.58 3.11 -7.70
CA SER A 259 -6.33 3.24 -6.94
C SER A 259 -5.64 4.59 -7.13
N ARG A 260 -5.80 5.25 -8.29
CA ARG A 260 -5.09 6.49 -8.62
C ARG A 260 -5.91 7.75 -8.38
N ASN A 261 -7.23 7.67 -8.54
CA ASN A 261 -8.07 8.86 -8.65
C ASN A 261 -9.21 8.91 -7.62
N CYS A 262 -9.46 7.84 -6.86
CA CYS A 262 -10.62 7.78 -5.98
C CYS A 262 -10.28 7.78 -4.48
N ILE A 263 -9.08 7.41 -4.08
CA ILE A 263 -8.72 7.26 -2.65
C ILE A 263 -7.71 8.32 -2.23
N TYR A 264 -8.09 9.16 -1.26
CA TYR A 264 -7.27 10.25 -0.74
C TYR A 264 -7.23 10.25 0.78
N GLY A 265 -6.08 10.62 1.33
CA GLY A 265 -5.92 10.78 2.77
C GLY A 265 -4.86 11.79 3.13
N THR A 266 -4.96 12.34 4.33
CA THR A 266 -3.91 13.18 4.92
C THR A 266 -3.67 12.79 6.36
N ASP A 267 -2.45 13.03 6.84
CA ASP A 267 -2.13 12.99 8.26
C ASP A 267 -1.09 14.07 8.58
N ALA A 268 -1.28 14.78 9.68
CA ALA A 268 -0.36 15.82 10.14
C ALA A 268 0.97 15.25 10.63
N ASN A 269 1.02 13.97 11.00
CA ASN A 269 2.23 13.27 11.38
C ASN A 269 2.89 12.64 10.13
N PRO A 270 4.10 13.08 9.74
CA PRO A 270 4.75 12.59 8.51
C PRO A 270 5.01 11.08 8.53
N ARG A 271 5.25 10.50 9.73
CA ARG A 271 5.44 9.06 9.89
C ARG A 271 4.13 8.31 9.64
N MET A 272 3.01 8.83 10.16
CA MET A 272 1.70 8.19 9.96
C MET A 272 1.26 8.29 8.50
N ALA A 273 1.44 9.43 7.84
CA ALA A 273 1.18 9.56 6.41
C ALA A 273 2.00 8.55 5.59
N ARG A 274 3.30 8.38 5.89
CA ARG A 274 4.16 7.36 5.25
C ARG A 274 3.67 5.94 5.55
N THR A 275 3.32 5.65 6.80
CA THR A 275 2.82 4.35 7.22
C THR A 275 1.52 3.99 6.52
N SER A 276 0.60 4.96 6.39
CA SER A 276 -0.64 4.79 5.65
C SER A 276 -0.38 4.47 4.17
N LYS A 277 0.53 5.21 3.50
CA LYS A 277 0.94 4.89 2.12
C LYS A 277 1.46 3.46 1.98
N MET A 278 2.38 3.06 2.87
CA MET A 278 2.94 1.71 2.86
C MET A 278 1.85 0.66 3.04
N ASN A 279 0.91 0.91 3.95
CA ASN A 279 -0.20 0.03 4.23
C ASN A 279 -1.14 -0.11 3.01
N MET A 280 -1.48 0.99 2.35
CA MET A 280 -2.26 1.00 1.10
C MET A 280 -1.58 0.17 0.01
N ILE A 281 -0.28 0.39 -0.22
CA ILE A 281 0.50 -0.36 -1.23
C ILE A 281 0.54 -1.85 -0.90
N MET A 282 0.64 -2.23 0.38
CA MET A 282 0.63 -3.63 0.82
C MET A 282 -0.73 -4.30 0.60
N HIS A 283 -1.82 -3.54 0.61
CA HIS A 283 -3.18 -3.99 0.29
C HIS A 283 -3.51 -3.94 -1.21
N GLY A 284 -2.53 -3.63 -2.07
CA GLY A 284 -2.69 -3.68 -3.52
C GLY A 284 -3.18 -2.40 -4.17
N ASP A 285 -3.35 -1.32 -3.40
CA ASP A 285 -3.68 0.00 -3.96
C ASP A 285 -2.58 0.51 -4.91
N GLY A 286 -1.33 0.18 -4.65
CA GLY A 286 -0.19 0.51 -5.52
C GLY A 286 0.10 2.00 -5.69
N HIS A 287 -0.68 2.86 -5.04
CA HIS A 287 -0.59 4.30 -5.17
C HIS A 287 -0.96 5.00 -3.87
N GLY A 288 -0.05 5.54 -3.20
CA GLY A 288 -0.36 6.29 -1.99
C GLY A 288 -1.00 7.66 -2.28
N GLY A 289 -2.29 7.74 -2.49
CA GLY A 289 -3.07 9.00 -2.51
C GLY A 289 -3.07 9.73 -1.15
N VAL A 290 -2.22 9.29 -0.23
CA VAL A 290 -2.04 9.87 1.09
C VAL A 290 -0.95 10.93 1.09
N HIS A 291 -1.19 12.04 1.75
CA HIS A 291 -0.24 13.15 1.82
C HIS A 291 0.05 13.55 3.28
N HIS A 292 1.31 13.91 3.55
CA HIS A 292 1.67 14.55 4.80
C HIS A 292 1.10 15.98 4.82
N HIS A 293 0.01 16.18 5.48
CA HIS A 293 -0.61 17.49 5.68
C HIS A 293 -1.61 17.45 6.84
N ASP A 294 -1.84 18.60 7.47
CA ASP A 294 -2.95 18.73 8.40
C ASP A 294 -4.26 18.90 7.60
N GLY A 295 -5.04 17.81 7.51
CA GLY A 295 -6.27 17.76 6.73
C GLY A 295 -7.44 18.59 7.28
N LEU A 296 -7.27 19.15 8.49
CA LEU A 296 -8.22 20.09 9.08
C LEU A 296 -7.94 21.53 8.64
N LEU A 297 -6.82 21.77 7.96
CA LEU A 297 -6.44 23.07 7.41
C LEU A 297 -6.72 23.12 5.91
N ASN A 298 -6.76 24.34 5.37
CA ASN A 298 -6.88 24.52 3.93
C ASN A 298 -5.61 24.04 3.22
N VAL A 299 -5.74 22.94 2.48
CA VAL A 299 -4.63 22.28 1.79
C VAL A 299 -4.70 22.56 0.30
N ASN A 300 -3.60 23.04 -0.28
CA ASN A 300 -3.48 23.15 -1.73
C ASN A 300 -3.67 21.76 -2.39
N GLY A 301 -4.72 21.62 -3.21
CA GLY A 301 -5.06 20.37 -3.89
C GLY A 301 -6.15 19.53 -3.22
N ILE A 302 -6.50 19.79 -1.96
CA ILE A 302 -7.71 19.28 -1.32
C ILE A 302 -8.73 20.43 -1.34
N PHE A 303 -9.56 20.44 -2.37
CA PHE A 303 -10.53 21.51 -2.58
C PHE A 303 -11.86 21.17 -1.89
N GLU A 304 -12.56 22.20 -1.48
CA GLU A 304 -13.95 22.09 -1.04
C GLU A 304 -14.81 21.46 -2.14
N GLU A 305 -15.81 20.66 -1.72
CA GLU A 305 -16.76 19.98 -2.61
C GLU A 305 -16.13 18.99 -3.62
N ARG A 306 -14.92 18.52 -3.32
CA ARG A 306 -14.20 17.56 -4.19
C ARG A 306 -14.55 16.09 -3.88
N PHE A 307 -14.93 15.80 -2.64
CA PHE A 307 -15.09 14.43 -2.16
C PHE A 307 -16.57 14.06 -2.07
N ASP A 308 -16.89 12.88 -2.56
CA ASP A 308 -18.23 12.31 -2.47
C ASP A 308 -18.45 11.64 -1.12
N VAL A 309 -17.40 11.02 -0.57
CA VAL A 309 -17.43 10.31 0.70
C VAL A 309 -16.27 10.72 1.59
N ILE A 310 -16.57 11.07 2.85
CA ILE A 310 -15.57 11.34 3.89
C ILE A 310 -15.78 10.36 5.03
N LEU A 311 -14.73 9.57 5.33
CA LEU A 311 -14.66 8.61 6.42
C LEU A 311 -13.47 8.97 7.31
N THR A 312 -13.70 9.37 8.55
CA THR A 312 -12.61 9.84 9.42
C THR A 312 -12.88 9.60 10.89
N ASN A 313 -11.82 9.43 11.66
CA ASN A 313 -11.79 9.48 13.11
C ASN A 313 -10.80 10.57 13.54
N PRO A 314 -11.26 11.84 13.70
CA PRO A 314 -10.37 12.96 13.96
C PRO A 314 -9.72 12.86 15.35
N PRO A 315 -8.55 13.50 15.54
CA PRO A 315 -7.86 13.48 16.82
C PRO A 315 -8.69 14.15 17.93
N PHE A 316 -8.71 13.55 19.11
CA PHE A 316 -9.40 14.07 20.29
C PHE A 316 -8.47 14.97 21.09
N GLY A 317 -8.97 16.18 21.46
CA GLY A 317 -8.28 17.07 22.40
C GLY A 317 -7.02 17.76 21.88
N GLN A 318 -6.80 17.79 20.58
CA GLN A 318 -5.72 18.60 20.00
C GLN A 318 -6.15 20.04 19.83
N ASN A 319 -5.23 20.98 20.11
CA ASN A 319 -5.46 22.40 19.84
C ASN A 319 -5.31 22.64 18.33
N VAL A 320 -6.39 23.00 17.68
CA VAL A 320 -6.38 23.49 16.29
C VAL A 320 -6.25 24.99 16.32
N ASP A 321 -5.29 25.55 15.59
CA ASP A 321 -5.13 27.01 15.51
C ASP A 321 -6.35 27.63 14.82
N ARG A 322 -7.13 28.36 15.62
CA ARG A 322 -8.38 28.96 15.19
C ARG A 322 -8.21 29.91 14.00
N ASN A 323 -7.05 30.58 13.90
CA ASN A 323 -6.76 31.51 12.81
C ASN A 323 -6.55 30.81 11.47
N GLN A 324 -6.14 29.54 11.49
CA GLN A 324 -5.95 28.73 10.28
C GLN A 324 -7.26 28.07 9.79
N LEU A 325 -8.29 28.05 10.65
CA LEU A 325 -9.64 27.57 10.31
C LEU A 325 -10.55 28.68 9.77
N ILE A 326 -10.13 29.94 9.81
CA ILE A 326 -10.97 31.09 9.48
C ILE A 326 -11.49 31.06 8.04
N SER A 327 -10.73 30.54 7.09
CA SER A 327 -11.20 30.40 5.70
C SER A 327 -12.39 29.44 5.55
N VAL A 328 -12.55 28.51 6.50
CA VAL A 328 -13.69 27.59 6.58
C VAL A 328 -14.81 28.19 7.42
N ALA A 329 -14.47 29.00 8.45
CA ALA A 329 -15.42 29.60 9.38
C ALA A 329 -16.29 30.73 8.77
N ASP A 330 -15.84 31.36 7.68
CA ASP A 330 -16.62 32.38 6.96
C ASP A 330 -17.95 31.83 6.39
N ARG A 331 -18.11 30.51 6.32
CA ARG A 331 -19.31 29.83 5.86
C ARG A 331 -20.29 29.45 6.97
N PHE A 332 -19.84 29.45 8.22
CA PHE A 332 -20.68 29.15 9.37
C PHE A 332 -21.06 30.47 10.03
N THR A 333 -22.35 30.73 10.14
CA THR A 333 -22.83 31.86 10.92
C THR A 333 -22.40 31.72 12.39
N ASP A 334 -22.23 32.81 13.12
CA ASP A 334 -21.77 32.82 14.52
C ASP A 334 -22.56 31.87 15.44
N GLU A 335 -23.80 31.56 15.11
CA GLU A 335 -24.66 30.62 15.84
C GLU A 335 -24.32 29.15 15.57
N SER A 336 -23.73 28.84 14.41
CA SER A 336 -23.29 27.47 14.04
C SER A 336 -21.85 27.15 14.44
N ASN A 337 -21.15 28.07 15.08
CA ASN A 337 -19.80 27.89 15.59
C ASN A 337 -19.73 26.86 16.75
N GLY A 338 -20.29 25.68 16.53
CA GLY A 338 -20.18 24.50 17.39
C GLY A 338 -18.82 23.84 17.38
N MET A 339 -17.85 24.28 16.56
CA MET A 339 -16.44 23.93 16.73
C MET A 339 -15.87 24.67 17.94
N LYS A 340 -16.29 24.27 19.12
CA LYS A 340 -15.56 24.58 20.33
C LYS A 340 -14.23 23.86 20.22
N SER A 341 -13.12 24.61 20.22
CA SER A 341 -11.83 24.03 20.54
C SER A 341 -12.03 23.21 21.82
N SER A 342 -11.99 21.89 21.73
CA SER A 342 -11.94 21.06 22.93
C SER A 342 -10.63 21.39 23.61
N ARG A 343 -10.74 21.94 24.83
CA ARG A 343 -9.59 22.08 25.73
C ARG A 343 -9.11 20.73 26.18
#